data_3b6746bd4f1b3f153474169586aecd8e
#
_entry.id   3b6746bd4f1b3f153474169586aecd8e
#
_cell.length_a   1.000
_cell.length_b   1.000
_cell.length_c   1.000
_cell.angle_alpha   90.00
_cell.angle_beta   90.00
_cell.angle_gamma   90.00
#
_symmetry.space_group_name_H-M   'P 1'
#
loop_
_entity.id
_entity.type
_entity.pdbx_description
1 polymer ?
#
loop_
_entity_poly.entity_id
_entity_poly.type
_entity_poly.pdbx_seq_one_letter_code
_entity_poly.pdbx_strand_id
1 'polypeptide(L)'
;MNPTGPALLRGATAFRVRDRVMQIANDYDKDVFNGDIGFVLHVDPEERTLLVDFDGKTVEYKQDELDELTLAYATSIHKSQGSEYPAVVILLHTQHFKLLRKNLLYTAITRGKRLVVVIGSSKAVWIALHAEADLRRQTTLAQRLAAL
;
A
#
# COMPACT_ATOMS: atom_id res chain seq x y z
N MET A 1 16.03 4.97 3.39
CA MET A 1 16.56 3.77 4.07
C MET A 1 17.67 4.19 4.99
N ASN A 2 17.64 3.78 6.23
CA ASN A 2 18.75 3.96 7.16
C ASN A 2 19.60 2.68 7.11
N PRO A 3 20.74 2.66 6.40
CA PRO A 3 21.52 1.44 6.20
C PRO A 3 22.27 0.99 7.46
N THR A 4 22.40 1.87 8.44
CA THR A 4 23.17 1.65 9.66
C THR A 4 22.32 1.91 10.89
N GLY A 5 22.34 1.01 11.85
CA GLY A 5 21.59 1.15 13.11
C GLY A 5 20.97 -0.19 13.55
N PRO A 6 20.45 -0.25 14.79
CA PRO A 6 19.78 -1.43 15.28
C PRO A 6 18.60 -1.77 14.39
N ALA A 7 18.40 -3.06 14.16
CA ALA A 7 17.33 -3.57 13.31
C ALA A 7 16.67 -4.77 13.98
N LEU A 8 15.37 -4.86 13.84
CA LEU A 8 14.62 -6.06 14.15
C LEU A 8 14.34 -6.82 12.86
N LEU A 9 14.66 -8.10 12.83
CA LEU A 9 14.58 -8.91 11.62
C LEU A 9 13.33 -9.78 11.64
N ARG A 10 12.65 -9.81 10.49
CA ARG A 10 11.60 -10.79 10.17
C ARG A 10 11.92 -11.42 8.82
N GLY A 11 12.41 -12.66 8.83
CA GLY A 11 12.89 -13.30 7.61
C GLY A 11 13.98 -12.48 6.94
N ALA A 12 13.76 -12.09 5.70
CA ALA A 12 14.68 -11.23 4.93
C ALA A 12 14.43 -9.73 5.14
N THR A 13 13.39 -9.34 5.87
CA THR A 13 13.03 -7.94 6.10
C THR A 13 13.67 -7.44 7.38
N ALA A 14 14.32 -6.29 7.32
CA ALA A 14 14.90 -5.60 8.47
C ALA A 14 14.14 -4.29 8.69
N PHE A 15 13.58 -4.13 9.88
CA PHE A 15 12.92 -2.89 10.32
C PHE A 15 13.93 -2.05 11.13
N ARG A 16 14.04 -0.77 10.78
CA ARG A 16 14.98 0.18 11.40
C ARG A 16 14.26 1.47 11.76
N VAL A 17 14.86 2.22 12.66
CA VAL A 17 14.38 3.55 13.02
C VAL A 17 14.24 4.43 11.78
N ARG A 18 13.12 5.15 11.67
CA ARG A 18 12.67 5.97 10.54
C ARG A 18 12.22 5.19 9.30
N ASP A 19 12.14 3.88 9.36
CA ASP A 19 11.51 3.14 8.29
C ASP A 19 10.01 3.47 8.25
N ARG A 20 9.50 3.62 7.05
CA ARG A 20 8.07 3.76 6.82
C ARG A 20 7.46 2.38 6.69
N VAL A 21 6.46 2.09 7.51
CA VAL A 21 5.79 0.80 7.59
C VAL A 21 4.30 0.95 7.36
N MET A 22 3.67 -0.15 7.00
CA MET A 22 2.22 -0.26 6.85
C MET A 22 1.74 -1.46 7.64
N GLN A 23 0.68 -1.26 8.40
CA GLN A 23 -0.10 -2.35 8.99
C GLN A 23 -0.80 -3.15 7.90
N ILE A 24 -0.72 -4.48 7.92
CA ILE A 24 -1.32 -5.34 6.90
C ILE A 24 -2.42 -6.27 7.44
N ALA A 25 -2.72 -6.16 8.72
CA ALA A 25 -3.82 -6.83 9.40
C ALA A 25 -4.60 -5.81 10.25
N ASN A 26 -5.85 -6.10 10.58
CA ASN A 26 -6.57 -5.31 11.57
C ASN A 26 -6.19 -5.82 12.97
N ASP A 27 -5.71 -4.93 13.81
CA ASP A 27 -5.50 -5.19 15.24
C ASP A 27 -6.40 -4.23 16.04
N TYR A 28 -7.48 -4.79 16.56
CA TYR A 28 -8.47 -4.02 17.31
C TYR A 28 -8.01 -3.70 18.73
N ASP A 29 -7.10 -4.49 19.28
CA ASP A 29 -6.56 -4.26 20.63
C ASP A 29 -5.58 -3.08 20.62
N LYS A 30 -4.80 -2.98 19.57
CA LYS A 30 -3.88 -1.86 19.31
C LYS A 30 -4.56 -0.68 18.59
N ASP A 31 -5.83 -0.87 18.13
CA ASP A 31 -6.61 0.11 17.36
C ASP A 31 -5.80 0.65 16.18
N VAL A 32 -5.26 -0.27 15.37
CA VAL A 32 -4.60 -0.04 14.08
C VAL A 32 -5.16 -0.98 13.04
N PHE A 33 -5.25 -0.50 11.80
CA PHE A 33 -5.99 -1.18 10.76
C PHE A 33 -5.16 -1.44 9.52
N ASN A 34 -5.56 -2.41 8.75
CA ASN A 34 -4.92 -2.73 7.48
C ASN A 34 -4.91 -1.50 6.54
N GLY A 35 -3.71 -1.06 6.17
CA GLY A 35 -3.49 0.13 5.35
C GLY A 35 -2.97 1.33 6.13
N ASP A 36 -3.02 1.32 7.45
CA ASP A 36 -2.44 2.38 8.27
C ASP A 36 -0.94 2.45 8.05
N ILE A 37 -0.43 3.66 7.90
CA ILE A 37 0.97 3.92 7.61
C ILE A 37 1.58 4.64 8.80
N GLY A 38 2.72 4.12 9.26
CA GLY A 38 3.46 4.70 10.37
C GLY A 38 4.96 4.80 10.10
N PHE A 39 5.65 5.35 11.08
CA PHE A 39 7.11 5.43 11.08
C PHE A 39 7.67 4.74 12.31
N VAL A 40 8.72 3.97 12.11
CA VAL A 40 9.45 3.33 13.21
C VAL A 40 10.19 4.40 14.01
N LEU A 41 9.79 4.55 15.27
CA LEU A 41 10.41 5.50 16.20
C LEU A 41 11.62 4.90 16.91
N HIS A 42 11.49 3.65 17.36
CA HIS A 42 12.51 2.97 18.15
C HIS A 42 12.57 1.48 17.79
N VAL A 43 13.77 0.93 17.92
CA VAL A 43 14.02 -0.52 17.77
C VAL A 43 14.88 -0.95 18.95
N ASP A 44 14.40 -1.90 19.72
CA ASP A 44 15.13 -2.55 20.78
C ASP A 44 15.44 -4.01 20.41
N PRO A 45 16.68 -4.33 20.04
CA PRO A 45 17.07 -5.69 19.70
C PRO A 45 17.17 -6.63 20.91
N GLU A 46 17.40 -6.10 22.11
CA GLU A 46 17.53 -6.90 23.35
C GLU A 46 16.14 -7.36 23.83
N GLU A 47 15.21 -6.44 23.94
CA GLU A 47 13.80 -6.72 24.29
C GLU A 47 13.00 -7.26 23.08
N ARG A 48 13.58 -7.21 21.87
CA ARG A 48 12.95 -7.62 20.61
C ARG A 48 11.65 -6.90 20.32
N THR A 49 11.64 -5.58 20.56
CA THR A 49 10.47 -4.72 20.36
C THR A 49 10.72 -3.62 19.35
N LEU A 50 9.65 -3.16 18.74
CA LEU A 50 9.60 -2.11 17.74
C LEU A 50 8.49 -1.13 18.13
N LEU A 51 8.80 0.16 18.20
CA LEU A 51 7.79 1.22 18.39
C LEU A 51 7.49 1.89 17.06
N VAL A 52 6.23 1.98 16.70
CA VAL A 52 5.74 2.64 15.47
C VAL A 52 4.79 3.76 15.84
N ASP A 53 4.98 4.91 15.21
CA ASP A 53 4.05 6.03 15.28
C ASP A 53 3.09 6.00 14.08
N PHE A 54 1.81 5.86 14.35
CA PHE A 54 0.73 5.98 13.39
C PHE A 54 -0.02 7.30 13.66
N ASP A 55 0.40 8.38 12.98
CA ASP A 55 -0.20 9.71 13.06
C ASP A 55 -0.38 10.25 14.50
N GLY A 56 0.65 10.07 15.34
CA GLY A 56 0.68 10.52 16.75
C GLY A 56 0.28 9.43 17.76
N LYS A 57 -0.11 8.25 17.29
CA LYS A 57 -0.38 7.10 18.13
C LYS A 57 0.82 6.15 18.10
N THR A 58 1.50 6.01 19.21
CA THR A 58 2.62 5.07 19.33
C THR A 58 2.12 3.67 19.70
N VAL A 59 2.52 2.68 18.92
CA VAL A 59 2.17 1.27 19.06
C VAL A 59 3.44 0.44 19.17
N GLU A 60 3.48 -0.47 20.15
CA GLU A 60 4.57 -1.43 20.31
C GLU A 60 4.24 -2.74 19.60
N TYR A 61 5.26 -3.30 18.93
CA TYR A 61 5.24 -4.60 18.30
C TYR A 61 6.36 -5.46 18.83
N LYS A 62 6.03 -6.67 19.23
CA LYS A 62 7.01 -7.72 19.55
C LYS A 62 7.48 -8.42 18.29
N GLN A 63 8.55 -9.19 18.41
CA GLN A 63 9.14 -9.91 17.28
C GLN A 63 8.16 -10.82 16.53
N ASP A 64 7.26 -11.47 17.23
CA ASP A 64 6.23 -12.37 16.70
C ASP A 64 5.07 -11.63 16.00
N GLU A 65 4.87 -10.36 16.36
CA GLU A 65 3.83 -9.49 15.77
C GLU A 65 4.32 -8.74 14.52
N LEU A 66 5.60 -8.83 14.17
CA LEU A 66 6.14 -8.18 12.97
C LEU A 66 5.54 -8.72 11.67
N ASP A 67 4.77 -9.81 11.74
CA ASP A 67 3.98 -10.36 10.64
C ASP A 67 2.88 -9.40 10.19
N GLU A 68 2.45 -8.53 11.06
CA GLU A 68 1.43 -7.53 10.78
C GLU A 68 1.97 -6.28 10.08
N LEU A 69 3.30 -6.15 9.99
CA LEU A 69 3.96 -5.00 9.39
C LEU A 69 4.65 -5.32 8.06
N THR A 70 4.65 -4.36 7.17
CA THR A 70 5.47 -4.38 5.96
C THR A 70 6.14 -3.03 5.73
N LEU A 71 7.32 -3.02 5.07
CA LEU A 71 7.94 -1.77 4.64
C LEU A 71 7.06 -1.08 3.60
N ALA A 72 6.83 0.22 3.77
CA ALA A 72 5.89 1.01 2.96
C ALA A 72 6.56 2.14 2.17
N TYR A 73 7.74 1.90 1.63
CA TYR A 73 8.40 2.83 0.70
C TYR A 73 7.72 2.91 -0.66
N ALA A 74 7.04 1.82 -1.04
CA ALA A 74 6.15 1.75 -2.19
C ALA A 74 4.94 0.90 -1.83
N THR A 75 3.80 1.20 -2.43
CA THR A 75 2.55 0.47 -2.22
C THR A 75 1.88 0.16 -3.55
N SER A 76 1.07 -0.88 -3.59
CA SER A 76 0.23 -1.14 -4.76
C SER A 76 -0.95 -0.17 -4.80
N ILE A 77 -1.47 0.08 -6.01
CA ILE A 77 -2.65 0.94 -6.21
C ILE A 77 -3.85 0.44 -5.41
N HIS A 78 -4.01 -0.89 -5.29
CA HIS A 78 -5.11 -1.47 -4.53
C HIS A 78 -5.01 -1.17 -3.02
N LYS A 79 -3.81 -1.27 -2.45
CA LYS A 79 -3.57 -0.95 -1.03
C LYS A 79 -3.66 0.54 -0.72
N SER A 80 -3.51 1.40 -1.74
CA SER A 80 -3.66 2.85 -1.60
C SER A 80 -5.10 3.33 -1.77
N GLN A 81 -6.06 2.43 -2.01
CA GLN A 81 -7.48 2.81 -2.11
C GLN A 81 -7.97 3.38 -0.79
N GLY A 82 -8.71 4.49 -0.87
CA GLY A 82 -9.17 5.24 0.31
C GLY A 82 -8.16 6.26 0.84
N SER A 83 -6.87 6.09 0.58
CA SER A 83 -5.83 7.03 1.02
C SER A 83 -5.55 8.10 -0.05
N GLU A 84 -5.11 9.28 0.39
CA GLU A 84 -4.69 10.38 -0.48
C GLU A 84 -3.34 10.92 -0.01
N TYR A 85 -2.50 11.31 -0.97
CA TYR A 85 -1.14 11.75 -0.72
C TYR A 85 -0.87 13.12 -1.34
N PRO A 86 -0.05 13.99 -0.73
CA PRO A 86 0.34 15.27 -1.33
C PRO A 86 0.98 15.11 -2.71
N ALA A 87 1.80 14.08 -2.89
CA ALA A 87 2.45 13.76 -4.16
C ALA A 87 2.47 12.24 -4.36
N VAL A 88 2.28 11.81 -5.61
CA VAL A 88 2.28 10.40 -6.00
C VAL A 88 3.19 10.20 -7.22
N VAL A 89 4.03 9.18 -7.16
CA VAL A 89 4.83 8.71 -8.29
C VAL A 89 4.28 7.35 -8.72
N ILE A 90 3.80 7.27 -9.95
CA ILE A 90 3.19 6.07 -10.52
C ILE A 90 4.18 5.44 -11.51
N LEU A 91 4.56 4.18 -11.27
CA LEU A 91 5.40 3.42 -12.19
C LEU A 91 4.54 2.58 -13.12
N LEU A 92 4.66 2.79 -14.43
CA LEU A 92 3.96 2.02 -15.47
C LEU A 92 4.96 1.29 -16.35
N HIS A 93 4.94 -0.04 -16.30
CA HIS A 93 5.78 -0.87 -17.14
C HIS A 93 4.95 -1.91 -17.92
N THR A 94 5.34 -2.19 -19.17
CA THR A 94 4.60 -3.12 -20.06
C THR A 94 4.56 -4.56 -19.52
N GLN A 95 5.50 -4.95 -18.67
CA GLN A 95 5.47 -6.26 -17.98
C GLN A 95 4.21 -6.46 -17.12
N HIS A 96 3.62 -5.38 -16.64
CA HIS A 96 2.40 -5.41 -15.84
C HIS A 96 1.14 -5.32 -16.71
N PHE A 97 1.16 -5.79 -17.96
CA PHE A 97 0.09 -5.60 -18.95
C PHE A 97 -1.31 -5.99 -18.44
N LYS A 98 -1.42 -7.02 -17.58
CA LYS A 98 -2.70 -7.44 -16.96
C LYS A 98 -3.28 -6.37 -16.01
N LEU A 99 -2.45 -5.51 -15.47
CA LEU A 99 -2.81 -4.43 -14.55
C LEU A 99 -2.91 -3.07 -15.25
N LEU A 100 -2.46 -2.98 -16.50
CA LEU A 100 -2.56 -1.75 -17.29
C LEU A 100 -4.01 -1.58 -17.78
N ARG A 101 -4.86 -1.04 -16.91
CA ARG A 101 -6.28 -0.77 -17.18
C ARG A 101 -6.61 0.67 -16.84
N LYS A 102 -7.54 1.25 -17.60
CA LYS A 102 -7.96 2.65 -17.45
C LYS A 102 -8.46 2.96 -16.03
N ASN A 103 -9.26 2.09 -15.45
CA ASN A 103 -9.78 2.25 -14.10
C ASN A 103 -8.67 2.25 -13.03
N LEU A 104 -7.66 1.39 -13.19
CA LEU A 104 -6.54 1.32 -12.25
C LEU A 104 -5.65 2.56 -12.35
N LEU A 105 -5.36 3.01 -13.58
CA LEU A 105 -4.62 4.25 -13.80
C LEU A 105 -5.37 5.46 -13.21
N TYR A 106 -6.68 5.53 -13.43
CA TYR A 106 -7.52 6.58 -12.83
C TYR A 106 -7.45 6.54 -11.31
N THR A 107 -7.60 5.35 -10.71
CA THR A 107 -7.48 5.18 -9.25
C THR A 107 -6.13 5.67 -8.73
N ALA A 108 -5.03 5.36 -9.42
CA ALA A 108 -3.70 5.79 -9.04
C ALA A 108 -3.55 7.32 -9.12
N ILE A 109 -4.02 7.95 -10.19
CA ILE A 109 -3.94 9.40 -10.39
C ILE A 109 -4.73 10.14 -9.31
N THR A 110 -5.93 9.65 -8.97
CA THR A 110 -6.79 10.26 -7.96
C THR A 110 -6.25 10.11 -6.53
N ARG A 111 -5.16 9.39 -6.30
CA ARG A 111 -4.47 9.36 -5.00
C ARG A 111 -3.62 10.60 -4.75
N GLY A 112 -3.26 11.36 -5.80
CA GLY A 112 -2.44 12.56 -5.66
C GLY A 112 -3.27 13.83 -5.49
N LYS A 113 -3.05 14.56 -4.37
CA LYS A 113 -3.74 15.84 -4.10
C LYS A 113 -3.14 17.02 -4.84
N ARG A 114 -1.81 17.08 -4.96
CA ARG A 114 -1.08 18.26 -5.45
C ARG A 114 -0.19 17.94 -6.64
N LEU A 115 0.44 16.78 -6.66
CA LEU A 115 1.37 16.37 -7.71
C LEU A 115 1.19 14.90 -8.03
N VAL A 116 1.11 14.59 -9.32
CA VAL A 116 1.17 13.22 -9.84
C VAL A 116 2.26 13.16 -10.91
N VAL A 117 3.22 12.28 -10.70
CA VAL A 117 4.29 11.99 -11.66
C VAL A 117 4.11 10.57 -12.18
N VAL A 118 4.04 10.42 -13.49
CA VAL A 118 3.96 9.10 -14.13
C VAL A 118 5.31 8.79 -14.77
N ILE A 119 5.93 7.70 -14.34
CA ILE A 119 7.19 7.19 -14.87
C ILE A 119 6.93 5.89 -15.60
N GLY A 120 7.22 5.85 -16.91
CA GLY A 120 7.00 4.65 -17.71
C GLY A 120 7.16 4.89 -19.19
N SER A 121 6.97 3.83 -19.98
CA SER A 121 7.00 3.95 -21.44
C SER A 121 5.68 4.48 -22.00
N SER A 122 5.72 5.28 -23.07
CA SER A 122 4.52 5.74 -23.79
C SER A 122 3.61 4.56 -24.20
N LYS A 123 4.21 3.42 -24.51
CA LYS A 123 3.48 2.18 -24.82
C LYS A 123 2.67 1.67 -23.63
N ALA A 124 3.22 1.71 -22.42
CA ALA A 124 2.50 1.27 -21.22
C ALA A 124 1.32 2.19 -20.92
N VAL A 125 1.51 3.50 -21.05
CA VAL A 125 0.43 4.49 -20.90
C VAL A 125 -0.66 4.26 -21.94
N TRP A 126 -0.26 4.07 -23.21
CA TRP A 126 -1.20 3.80 -24.30
C TRP A 126 -2.04 2.54 -24.02
N ILE A 127 -1.39 1.43 -23.62
CA ILE A 127 -2.08 0.19 -23.24
C ILE A 127 -3.07 0.46 -22.11
N ALA A 128 -2.65 1.16 -21.06
CA ALA A 128 -3.52 1.44 -19.91
C ALA A 128 -4.76 2.25 -20.29
N LEU A 129 -4.63 3.19 -21.26
CA LEU A 129 -5.74 4.03 -21.70
C LEU A 129 -6.70 3.31 -22.66
N HIS A 130 -6.19 2.37 -23.48
CA HIS A 130 -6.96 1.69 -24.52
C HIS A 130 -7.33 0.24 -24.14
N ALA A 131 -6.87 -0.26 -23.00
CA ALA A 131 -7.32 -1.55 -22.49
C ALA A 131 -8.84 -1.49 -22.31
N GLU A 132 -9.55 -2.27 -23.11
CA GLU A 132 -11.00 -2.43 -22.96
C GLU A 132 -11.29 -2.90 -21.53
N ALA A 133 -12.21 -2.20 -20.89
CA ALA A 133 -12.74 -2.64 -19.62
C ALA A 133 -13.55 -3.91 -19.90
N ASP A 134 -12.96 -5.04 -19.59
CA ASP A 134 -13.64 -6.35 -19.60
C ASP A 134 -14.63 -6.39 -18.41
N LEU A 135 -15.46 -5.36 -18.36
CA LEU A 135 -16.44 -5.10 -17.31
C LEU A 135 -17.84 -5.50 -17.77
N ARG A 136 -17.97 -6.65 -18.38
CA ARG A 136 -19.24 -7.34 -18.26
C ARG A 136 -19.32 -7.86 -16.82
N ARG A 137 -19.72 -6.98 -15.91
CA ARG A 137 -20.22 -7.43 -14.61
C ARG A 137 -21.33 -8.42 -14.90
N GLN A 138 -21.06 -9.70 -14.77
CA GLN A 138 -22.08 -10.73 -14.78
C GLN A 138 -22.83 -10.60 -13.46
N THR A 139 -23.83 -9.73 -13.44
CA THR A 139 -24.73 -9.61 -12.29
C THR A 139 -26.09 -10.14 -12.73
N THR A 140 -26.67 -10.99 -11.92
CA THR A 140 -28.04 -11.47 -12.10
C THR A 140 -29.09 -10.48 -11.59
N LEU A 141 -28.67 -9.26 -11.17
CA LEU A 141 -29.57 -8.28 -10.57
C LEU A 141 -30.73 -7.89 -11.50
N ALA A 142 -30.43 -7.64 -12.78
CA ALA A 142 -31.46 -7.30 -13.76
C ALA A 142 -32.47 -8.44 -13.93
N GLN A 143 -32.00 -9.69 -13.94
CA GLN A 143 -32.86 -10.88 -14.03
C GLN A 143 -33.71 -11.05 -12.76
N ARG A 144 -33.13 -10.78 -11.58
CA ARG A 144 -33.87 -10.87 -10.32
C ARG A 144 -34.93 -9.77 -10.19
N LEU A 145 -34.63 -8.56 -10.64
CA LEU A 145 -35.59 -7.44 -10.64
C LEU A 145 -36.74 -7.66 -11.65
N ALA A 146 -36.49 -8.34 -12.77
CA ALA A 146 -37.52 -8.66 -13.75
C ALA A 146 -38.43 -9.82 -13.32
N ALA A 147 -38.06 -10.57 -12.28
CA ALA A 147 -38.81 -11.72 -11.73
C ALA A 147 -39.66 -11.33 -10.49
N LEU A 148 -39.64 -10.04 -10.08
CA LEU A 148 -40.51 -9.45 -9.06
C LEU A 148 -41.77 -8.82 -9.71
#